data_e48eef40ccf2e36bdc6d7573dfc4c4ed
#
_entry.id   e48eef40ccf2e36bdc6d7573dfc4c4ed
#
_cell.length_a   1.000
_cell.length_b   1.000
_cell.length_c   1.000
_cell.angle_alpha   90.00
_cell.angle_beta   90.00
_cell.angle_gamma   90.00
#
_symmetry.space_group_name_H-M   'P 1'
#
loop_
_entity.id
_entity.type
_entity.pdbx_description
1 polymer ?
#
loop_
_entity_poly.entity_id
_entity_poly.type
_entity_poly.pdbx_seq_one_letter_code
_entity_poly.pdbx_strand_id
1 'polypeptide(L)'
;HLETPDATIDVLDGTPADAPEYGMLERFARDRGINANFVAYRDVEARLAEIAQDVTDRAENPGRSRRFLVVHQLQRYRSLRRNEDDFSFSGSDAPPSPDKLLAGIVREGPIAGVHVLVMCDTLASLQRSFDRNALREFDWKVLFQISPADSSNLIDSPAASRLGTNRGLLHSEELGLLEKFRPY
;
A
#
# COMPACT_ATOMS: atom_id res chain seq x y z
N HIS A 1 -12.66 0.06 -17.72
CA HIS A 1 -13.63 0.90 -17.02
C HIS A 1 -13.94 0.27 -15.67
N LEU A 2 -13.22 0.70 -14.62
CA LEU A 2 -13.67 0.51 -13.25
C LEU A 2 -14.64 1.67 -12.95
N GLU A 3 -15.84 1.57 -13.47
CA GLU A 3 -16.96 2.35 -12.95
C GLU A 3 -17.38 1.71 -11.64
N THR A 4 -16.71 2.10 -10.56
CA THR A 4 -17.26 1.98 -9.23
C THR A 4 -17.72 3.37 -8.82
N PRO A 5 -18.96 3.75 -9.11
CA PRO A 5 -19.46 5.12 -8.94
C PRO A 5 -19.32 5.66 -7.51
N ASP A 6 -19.11 4.80 -6.53
CA ASP A 6 -19.12 5.13 -5.11
C ASP A 6 -17.86 4.73 -4.33
N ALA A 7 -16.72 4.44 -5.00
CA ALA A 7 -15.50 4.07 -4.29
C ALA A 7 -14.87 5.29 -3.57
N THR A 8 -14.51 5.13 -2.31
CA THR A 8 -13.71 6.10 -1.57
C THR A 8 -12.23 5.81 -1.79
N ILE A 9 -11.43 6.84 -2.13
CA ILE A 9 -9.99 6.71 -2.35
C ILE A 9 -9.27 7.67 -1.42
N ASP A 10 -8.45 7.14 -0.51
CA ASP A 10 -7.54 7.92 0.32
C ASP A 10 -6.12 7.76 -0.21
N VAL A 11 -5.39 8.87 -0.34
CA VAL A 11 -4.03 8.89 -0.89
C VAL A 11 -3.07 9.50 0.13
N LEU A 12 -2.11 8.71 0.56
CA LEU A 12 -0.94 9.16 1.30
C LEU A 12 0.17 9.40 0.27
N ASP A 13 0.38 10.66 -0.12
CA ASP A 13 1.43 11.02 -1.08
C ASP A 13 2.70 11.45 -0.36
N GLY A 14 3.70 10.57 -0.35
CA GLY A 14 5.02 10.81 0.25
C GLY A 14 5.97 11.64 -0.62
N THR A 15 5.51 12.23 -1.72
CA THR A 15 6.35 13.06 -2.58
C THR A 15 6.84 14.31 -1.84
N PRO A 16 8.16 14.55 -1.74
CA PRO A 16 8.68 15.74 -1.08
C PRO A 16 8.19 17.03 -1.74
N ALA A 17 7.96 18.07 -0.92
CA ALA A 17 7.43 19.33 -1.42
C ALA A 17 8.38 20.06 -2.39
N ASP A 18 9.67 19.77 -2.34
CA ASP A 18 10.72 20.29 -3.22
C ASP A 18 10.99 19.42 -4.47
N ALA A 19 10.32 18.28 -4.58
CA ALA A 19 10.47 17.41 -5.73
C ALA A 19 9.66 17.92 -6.94
N PRO A 20 10.19 17.76 -8.18
CA PRO A 20 9.48 18.18 -9.40
C PRO A 20 8.10 17.50 -9.56
N GLU A 21 7.95 16.30 -9.02
CA GLU A 21 6.74 15.49 -9.08
C GLU A 21 5.70 15.89 -8.03
N TYR A 22 6.00 16.83 -7.14
CA TYR A 22 5.08 17.24 -6.09
C TYR A 22 3.70 17.65 -6.63
N GLY A 23 2.66 17.09 -6.05
CA GLY A 23 1.28 17.32 -6.45
C GLY A 23 0.89 16.70 -7.82
N MET A 24 1.77 15.89 -8.42
CA MET A 24 1.47 15.25 -9.72
C MET A 24 0.30 14.27 -9.59
N LEU A 25 0.25 13.47 -8.54
CA LEU A 25 -0.85 12.53 -8.31
C LEU A 25 -2.18 13.24 -8.11
N GLU A 26 -2.18 14.34 -7.38
CA GLU A 26 -3.40 15.15 -7.17
C GLU A 26 -3.89 15.77 -8.48
N ARG A 27 -2.98 16.34 -9.28
CA ARG A 27 -3.32 16.86 -10.62
C ARG A 27 -3.87 15.75 -11.52
N PHE A 28 -3.20 14.59 -11.55
CA PHE A 28 -3.65 13.45 -12.34
C PHE A 28 -5.05 12.98 -11.94
N ALA A 29 -5.32 12.85 -10.64
CA ALA A 29 -6.65 12.47 -10.15
C ALA A 29 -7.71 13.48 -10.60
N ARG A 30 -7.44 14.78 -10.44
CA ARG A 30 -8.32 15.86 -10.86
C ARG A 30 -8.59 15.85 -12.36
N ASP A 31 -7.55 15.70 -13.19
CA ASP A 31 -7.66 15.72 -14.65
C ASP A 31 -8.43 14.51 -15.19
N ARG A 32 -8.45 13.42 -14.43
CA ARG A 32 -9.21 12.20 -14.75
C ARG A 32 -10.59 12.13 -14.10
N GLY A 33 -10.99 13.15 -13.34
CA GLY A 33 -12.25 13.14 -12.60
C GLY A 33 -12.30 12.09 -11.49
N ILE A 34 -11.14 11.66 -10.99
CA ILE A 34 -11.05 10.71 -9.87
C ILE A 34 -11.22 11.50 -8.58
N ASN A 35 -12.27 11.19 -7.83
CA ASN A 35 -12.50 11.77 -6.51
C ASN A 35 -11.64 11.05 -5.47
N ALA A 36 -10.46 11.61 -5.17
CA ALA A 36 -9.52 11.08 -4.19
C ALA A 36 -9.25 12.10 -3.09
N ASN A 37 -9.17 11.62 -1.86
CA ASN A 37 -8.85 12.40 -0.68
C ASN A 37 -7.35 12.32 -0.41
N PHE A 38 -6.62 13.42 -0.63
CA PHE A 38 -5.19 13.53 -0.36
C PHE A 38 -4.97 13.92 1.11
N VAL A 39 -4.39 12.99 1.86
CA VAL A 39 -4.20 13.10 3.31
C VAL A 39 -2.89 13.84 3.60
N ALA A 40 -2.96 14.92 4.37
CA ALA A 40 -1.76 15.63 4.79
C ALA A 40 -0.89 14.75 5.70
N TYR A 41 0.43 14.90 5.63
CA TYR A 41 1.40 14.06 6.37
C TYR A 41 1.11 14.00 7.88
N ARG A 42 0.70 15.12 8.49
CA ARG A 42 0.35 15.23 9.90
C ARG A 42 -0.92 14.46 10.30
N ASP A 43 -1.79 14.18 9.33
CA ASP A 43 -3.11 13.57 9.54
C ASP A 43 -3.13 12.06 9.24
N VAL A 44 -1.97 11.49 8.85
CA VAL A 44 -1.81 10.09 8.45
C VAL A 44 -2.25 9.14 9.56
N GLU A 45 -1.81 9.37 10.80
CA GLU A 45 -2.16 8.55 11.96
C GLU A 45 -3.67 8.50 12.19
N ALA A 46 -4.30 9.68 12.24
CA ALA A 46 -5.74 9.80 12.44
C ALA A 46 -6.52 9.12 11.29
N ARG A 47 -6.04 9.27 10.06
CA ARG A 47 -6.68 8.64 8.90
C ARG A 47 -6.56 7.12 8.93
N LEU A 48 -5.41 6.57 9.31
CA LEU A 48 -5.26 5.13 9.45
C LEU A 48 -6.14 4.56 10.56
N ALA A 49 -6.28 5.27 11.69
CA ALA A 49 -7.19 4.87 12.75
C ALA A 49 -8.66 4.86 12.27
N GLU A 50 -9.07 5.86 11.52
CA GLU A 50 -10.41 5.92 10.90
C GLU A 50 -10.64 4.75 9.93
N ILE A 51 -9.65 4.44 9.07
CA ILE A 51 -9.77 3.33 8.11
C ILE A 51 -9.81 1.99 8.83
N ALA A 52 -9.02 1.80 9.88
CA ALA A 52 -9.03 0.57 10.67
C ALA A 52 -10.38 0.39 11.39
N GLN A 53 -10.98 1.47 11.90
CA GLN A 53 -12.32 1.42 12.46
C GLN A 53 -13.37 1.10 11.39
N ASP A 54 -13.27 1.71 10.20
CA ASP A 54 -14.17 1.41 9.07
C ASP A 54 -14.06 -0.07 8.64
N VAL A 55 -12.88 -0.70 8.68
CA VAL A 55 -12.73 -2.15 8.45
C VAL A 55 -13.54 -2.95 9.47
N THR A 56 -13.45 -2.60 10.76
CA THR A 56 -14.22 -3.26 11.82
C THR A 56 -15.72 -3.08 11.62
N ASP A 57 -16.16 -1.84 11.37
CA ASP A 57 -17.57 -1.51 11.17
C ASP A 57 -18.18 -2.22 9.96
N ARG A 58 -17.41 -2.43 8.89
CA ARG A 58 -17.82 -3.15 7.68
C ARG A 58 -17.96 -4.64 7.89
N ALA A 59 -17.17 -5.22 8.78
CA ALA A 59 -17.31 -6.63 9.16
C ALA A 59 -18.68 -6.91 9.80
N GLU A 60 -19.20 -5.93 10.57
CA GLU A 60 -20.53 -6.02 11.18
C GLU A 60 -21.67 -5.61 10.22
N ASN A 61 -21.39 -4.71 9.26
CA ASN A 61 -22.36 -4.15 8.31
C ASN A 61 -21.87 -4.28 6.86
N PRO A 62 -21.94 -5.47 6.25
CA PRO A 62 -21.49 -5.69 4.88
C PRO A 62 -22.34 -4.94 3.86
N GLY A 63 -21.77 -4.65 2.68
CA GLY A 63 -22.49 -4.04 1.56
C GLY A 63 -22.17 -2.56 1.33
N ARG A 64 -21.22 -1.98 2.05
CA ARG A 64 -20.73 -0.62 1.77
C ARG A 64 -19.89 -0.60 0.47
N SER A 65 -19.80 0.59 -0.15
CA SER A 65 -18.93 0.84 -1.30
C SER A 65 -17.45 0.53 -0.97
N ARG A 66 -16.67 0.13 -1.98
CA ARG A 66 -15.25 -0.20 -1.80
C ARG A 66 -14.46 1.03 -1.36
N ARG A 67 -13.43 0.80 -0.52
CA ARG A 67 -12.47 1.83 -0.11
C ARG A 67 -11.07 1.42 -0.54
N PHE A 68 -10.32 2.37 -1.05
CA PHE A 68 -8.93 2.17 -1.46
C PHE A 68 -8.01 3.11 -0.68
N LEU A 69 -6.97 2.55 -0.08
CA LEU A 69 -5.87 3.31 0.51
C LEU A 69 -4.65 3.19 -0.39
N VAL A 70 -4.20 4.30 -0.96
CA VAL A 70 -2.99 4.37 -1.77
C VAL A 70 -1.88 4.99 -0.95
N VAL A 71 -0.80 4.25 -0.72
CA VAL A 71 0.41 4.72 -0.03
C VAL A 71 1.52 4.86 -1.07
N HIS A 72 1.75 6.08 -1.54
CA HIS A 72 2.80 6.42 -2.48
C HIS A 72 4.08 6.81 -1.75
N GLN A 73 5.23 6.27 -2.18
CA GLN A 73 6.54 6.46 -1.53
C GLN A 73 6.53 6.09 -0.04
N LEU A 74 6.13 4.87 0.29
CA LEU A 74 6.07 4.34 1.66
C LEU A 74 7.35 4.64 2.47
N GLN A 75 8.53 4.60 1.85
CA GLN A 75 9.83 4.86 2.49
C GLN A 75 9.93 6.24 3.17
N ARG A 76 9.07 7.18 2.81
CA ARG A 76 9.03 8.54 3.37
C ARG A 76 8.30 8.63 4.71
N TYR A 77 7.45 7.67 5.02
CA TYR A 77 6.66 7.66 6.24
C TYR A 77 7.39 6.93 7.38
N ARG A 78 8.02 7.70 8.28
CA ARG A 78 8.72 7.13 9.45
C ARG A 78 7.75 6.46 10.42
N SER A 79 6.58 7.04 10.62
CA SER A 79 5.53 6.49 11.51
C SER A 79 4.97 5.14 11.04
N LEU A 80 5.17 4.78 9.76
CA LEU A 80 4.75 3.50 9.20
C LEU A 80 5.86 2.43 9.24
N ARG A 81 7.01 2.74 9.85
CA ARG A 81 8.08 1.76 10.07
C ARG A 81 7.80 0.99 11.35
N ARG A 82 7.98 -0.30 11.29
CA ARG A 82 7.87 -1.19 12.44
C ARG A 82 8.88 -0.79 13.54
N ASN A 83 8.40 -0.70 14.76
CA ASN A 83 9.26 -0.59 15.92
C ASN A 83 9.73 -1.99 16.34
N GLU A 84 11.02 -2.27 16.19
CA GLU A 84 11.62 -3.53 16.62
C GLU A 84 11.66 -3.66 18.16
N ASP A 85 11.57 -2.55 18.88
CA ASP A 85 11.62 -2.49 20.37
C ASP A 85 10.28 -2.76 21.05
N ASP A 86 9.23 -3.10 20.32
CA ASP A 86 7.87 -3.25 20.87
C ASP A 86 7.63 -4.60 21.58
N PHE A 87 8.70 -5.21 22.10
CA PHE A 87 8.64 -6.23 23.15
C PHE A 87 8.36 -5.65 24.55
N SER A 88 8.15 -4.34 24.64
CA SER A 88 7.77 -3.74 25.91
C SER A 88 6.35 -4.20 26.28
N PHE A 89 6.26 -4.86 27.40
CA PHE A 89 5.08 -5.15 28.20
C PHE A 89 4.39 -3.85 28.67
N SER A 90 4.19 -2.89 27.80
CA SER A 90 3.37 -1.72 28.09
C SER A 90 1.91 -2.13 27.99
N GLY A 91 1.22 -2.02 29.10
CA GLY A 91 -0.12 -2.51 29.32
C GLY A 91 -1.09 -2.17 28.19
N SER A 92 -2.09 -3.02 28.05
CA SER A 92 -3.06 -3.16 26.97
C SER A 92 -3.94 -1.94 26.64
N ASP A 93 -3.63 -0.73 27.10
CA ASP A 93 -4.47 0.46 26.94
C ASP A 93 -3.93 1.53 25.95
N ALA A 94 -2.73 1.34 25.39
CA ALA A 94 -2.24 2.30 24.41
C ALA A 94 -2.86 2.04 23.01
N PRO A 95 -3.29 3.10 22.29
CA PRO A 95 -3.81 2.93 20.94
C PRO A 95 -2.72 2.29 20.04
N PRO A 96 -3.13 1.43 19.09
CA PRO A 96 -2.18 0.77 18.20
C PRO A 96 -1.41 1.80 17.37
N SER A 97 -0.10 1.57 17.21
CA SER A 97 0.79 2.42 16.41
C SER A 97 0.41 2.39 14.93
N PRO A 98 0.75 3.44 14.13
CA PRO A 98 0.36 3.55 12.73
C PRO A 98 0.81 2.39 11.85
N ASP A 99 1.97 1.80 12.12
CA ASP A 99 2.46 0.61 11.43
C ASP A 99 1.60 -0.62 11.70
N LYS A 100 1.13 -0.80 12.94
CA LYS A 100 0.20 -1.88 13.32
C LYS A 100 -1.18 -1.67 12.69
N LEU A 101 -1.67 -0.43 12.67
CA LEU A 101 -2.93 -0.08 11.99
C LEU A 101 -2.85 -0.42 10.50
N LEU A 102 -1.78 0.00 9.81
CA LEU A 102 -1.59 -0.28 8.40
C LEU A 102 -1.51 -1.80 8.12
N ALA A 103 -0.75 -2.55 8.93
CA ALA A 103 -0.65 -4.00 8.81
C ALA A 103 -2.01 -4.70 9.05
N GLY A 104 -2.81 -4.23 10.00
CA GLY A 104 -4.17 -4.69 10.25
C GLY A 104 -5.10 -4.45 9.07
N ILE A 105 -5.07 -3.24 8.50
CA ILE A 105 -5.85 -2.87 7.31
C ILE A 105 -5.47 -3.76 6.11
N VAL A 106 -4.19 -4.05 5.90
CA VAL A 106 -3.74 -4.94 4.82
C VAL A 106 -4.30 -6.34 5.00
N ARG A 107 -4.29 -6.89 6.23
CA ARG A 107 -4.72 -8.24 6.53
C ARG A 107 -6.25 -8.42 6.51
N GLU A 108 -6.96 -7.50 7.13
CA GLU A 108 -8.41 -7.64 7.40
C GLU A 108 -9.28 -6.86 6.40
N GLY A 109 -8.69 -5.83 5.78
CA GLY A 109 -9.39 -4.94 4.85
C GLY A 109 -10.01 -5.62 3.63
N PRO A 110 -9.33 -6.53 2.92
CA PRO A 110 -9.87 -7.12 1.69
C PRO A 110 -11.23 -7.77 1.88
N ILE A 111 -11.45 -8.50 2.96
CA ILE A 111 -12.74 -9.14 3.29
C ILE A 111 -13.82 -8.09 3.56
N ALA A 112 -13.43 -6.95 4.13
CA ALA A 112 -14.32 -5.81 4.41
C ALA A 112 -14.50 -4.86 3.21
N GLY A 113 -13.91 -5.16 2.04
CA GLY A 113 -13.95 -4.30 0.86
C GLY A 113 -13.06 -3.06 0.95
N VAL A 114 -12.02 -3.11 1.80
CA VAL A 114 -10.98 -2.08 1.93
C VAL A 114 -9.67 -2.64 1.35
N HIS A 115 -9.15 -2.00 0.33
CA HIS A 115 -7.97 -2.47 -0.41
C HIS A 115 -6.81 -1.48 -0.26
N VAL A 116 -5.59 -2.01 -0.13
CA VAL A 116 -4.38 -1.18 0.04
C VAL A 116 -3.48 -1.37 -1.18
N LEU A 117 -3.05 -0.25 -1.77
CA LEU A 117 -2.02 -0.20 -2.80
C LEU A 117 -0.78 0.51 -2.21
N VAL A 118 0.33 -0.21 -2.15
CA VAL A 118 1.60 0.34 -1.63
C VAL A 118 2.62 0.48 -2.74
N MET A 119 3.24 1.65 -2.83
CA MET A 119 4.35 1.92 -3.75
C MET A 119 5.58 2.33 -2.96
N CYS A 120 6.71 1.69 -3.24
CA CYS A 120 7.99 1.98 -2.60
C CYS A 120 9.16 1.78 -3.57
N ASP A 121 10.32 2.28 -3.21
CA ASP A 121 11.54 2.27 -4.02
C ASP A 121 12.30 0.94 -3.98
N THR A 122 12.32 0.24 -2.84
CA THR A 122 13.13 -0.95 -2.62
C THR A 122 12.42 -1.99 -1.75
N LEU A 123 12.82 -3.25 -1.87
CA LEU A 123 12.38 -4.32 -0.97
C LEU A 123 12.75 -4.01 0.49
N ALA A 124 13.94 -3.46 0.74
CA ALA A 124 14.37 -3.10 2.09
C ALA A 124 13.44 -2.04 2.73
N SER A 125 12.95 -1.08 1.95
CA SER A 125 11.97 -0.10 2.40
C SER A 125 10.63 -0.74 2.77
N LEU A 126 10.20 -1.69 1.96
CA LEU A 126 8.98 -2.46 2.21
C LEU A 126 9.09 -3.28 3.50
N GLN A 127 10.21 -3.97 3.71
CA GLN A 127 10.48 -4.82 4.89
C GLN A 127 10.62 -4.02 6.19
N ARG A 128 10.95 -2.72 6.13
CA ARG A 128 10.94 -1.84 7.30
C ARG A 128 9.52 -1.57 7.81
N SER A 129 8.51 -1.63 6.95
CA SER A 129 7.11 -1.34 7.32
C SER A 129 6.27 -2.60 7.48
N PHE A 130 6.58 -3.66 6.74
CA PHE A 130 5.84 -4.91 6.76
C PHE A 130 6.76 -6.07 7.11
N ASP A 131 6.31 -6.97 7.97
CA ASP A 131 6.96 -8.24 8.21
C ASP A 131 6.66 -9.24 7.06
N ARG A 132 7.28 -10.41 7.15
CA ARG A 132 7.11 -11.44 6.13
C ARG A 132 5.66 -11.91 5.99
N ASN A 133 4.91 -11.93 7.09
CA ASN A 133 3.52 -12.38 7.05
C ASN A 133 2.63 -11.32 6.39
N ALA A 134 2.78 -10.04 6.77
CA ALA A 134 2.06 -8.95 6.14
C ALA A 134 2.37 -8.81 4.63
N LEU A 135 3.61 -9.11 4.21
CA LEU A 135 3.97 -9.10 2.78
C LEU A 135 3.30 -10.21 1.96
N ARG A 136 2.90 -11.31 2.59
CA ARG A 136 2.15 -12.39 1.93
C ARG A 136 0.69 -12.04 1.67
N GLU A 137 0.13 -11.10 2.43
CA GLU A 137 -1.24 -10.61 2.21
C GLU A 137 -1.40 -9.82 0.90
N PHE A 138 -0.28 -9.37 0.31
CA PHE A 138 -0.30 -8.74 -1.02
C PHE A 138 -0.23 -9.81 -2.12
N ASP A 139 -1.37 -10.25 -2.64
CA ASP A 139 -1.40 -11.16 -3.78
C ASP A 139 -0.83 -10.50 -5.04
N TRP A 140 -1.34 -9.31 -5.38
CA TRP A 140 -0.90 -8.58 -6.57
C TRP A 140 0.42 -7.84 -6.32
N LYS A 141 1.42 -8.16 -7.13
CA LYS A 141 2.75 -7.54 -7.07
C LYS A 141 3.14 -7.01 -8.45
N VAL A 142 3.47 -5.73 -8.53
CA VAL A 142 4.01 -5.10 -9.73
C VAL A 142 5.47 -4.76 -9.46
N LEU A 143 6.37 -5.37 -10.22
CA LEU A 143 7.80 -5.16 -10.08
C LEU A 143 8.35 -4.47 -11.34
N PHE A 144 9.15 -3.44 -11.13
CA PHE A 144 10.07 -2.93 -12.14
C PHE A 144 11.41 -3.67 -12.02
N GLN A 145 12.41 -3.25 -12.78
CA GLN A 145 13.72 -3.91 -12.71
C GLN A 145 14.37 -3.75 -11.33
N ILE A 146 14.64 -4.87 -10.68
CA ILE A 146 15.28 -4.98 -9.37
C ILE A 146 16.36 -6.07 -9.40
N SER A 147 17.10 -6.24 -8.30
CA SER A 147 18.12 -7.29 -8.19
C SER A 147 17.50 -8.70 -8.31
N PRO A 148 18.28 -9.71 -8.77
CA PRO A 148 17.80 -11.10 -8.81
C PRO A 148 17.37 -11.62 -7.44
N ALA A 149 18.08 -11.22 -6.38
CA ALA A 149 17.79 -11.64 -5.01
C ALA A 149 16.47 -11.04 -4.52
N ASP A 150 16.24 -9.73 -4.74
CA ASP A 150 14.99 -9.07 -4.34
C ASP A 150 13.80 -9.61 -5.13
N SER A 151 13.98 -9.86 -6.43
CA SER A 151 12.96 -10.49 -7.25
C SER A 151 12.57 -11.86 -6.71
N SER A 152 13.57 -12.71 -6.40
CA SER A 152 13.31 -14.04 -5.85
C SER A 152 12.65 -13.97 -4.46
N ASN A 153 13.00 -12.99 -3.65
CA ASN A 153 12.36 -12.80 -2.33
C ASN A 153 10.90 -12.35 -2.41
N LEU A 154 10.50 -11.65 -3.48
CA LEU A 154 9.14 -11.13 -3.64
C LEU A 154 8.20 -12.08 -4.38
N ILE A 155 8.70 -12.81 -5.39
CA ILE A 155 7.88 -13.60 -6.32
C ILE A 155 8.46 -15.00 -6.61
N ASP A 156 9.38 -15.48 -5.78
CA ASP A 156 10.09 -16.78 -5.95
C ASP A 156 10.75 -16.98 -7.34
N SER A 157 11.04 -15.86 -8.04
CA SER A 157 11.63 -15.87 -9.38
C SER A 157 12.55 -14.67 -9.60
N PRO A 158 13.72 -14.85 -10.25
CA PRO A 158 14.60 -13.73 -10.62
C PRO A 158 14.12 -12.94 -11.84
N ALA A 159 12.88 -13.14 -12.31
CA ALA A 159 12.38 -12.64 -13.59
C ALA A 159 12.41 -11.11 -13.71
N ALA A 160 12.17 -10.38 -12.60
CA ALA A 160 12.16 -8.92 -12.61
C ALA A 160 13.57 -8.33 -12.86
N SER A 161 14.64 -9.06 -12.59
CA SER A 161 16.00 -8.58 -12.86
C SER A 161 16.36 -8.42 -14.35
N ARG A 162 15.55 -9.02 -15.24
CA ARG A 162 15.81 -9.07 -16.69
C ARG A 162 14.77 -8.28 -17.50
N LEU A 163 14.07 -7.35 -16.87
CA LEU A 163 12.96 -6.63 -17.53
C LEU A 163 13.44 -5.63 -18.59
N GLY A 164 14.52 -4.93 -18.31
CA GLY A 164 14.95 -3.79 -19.15
C GLY A 164 14.11 -2.53 -18.92
N THR A 165 14.46 -1.47 -19.65
CA THR A 165 13.86 -0.15 -19.51
C THR A 165 12.37 -0.16 -19.90
N ASN A 166 11.56 0.57 -19.15
CA ASN A 166 10.11 0.76 -19.39
C ASN A 166 9.33 -0.56 -19.50
N ARG A 167 9.66 -1.52 -18.66
CA ARG A 167 8.92 -2.77 -18.54
C ARG A 167 8.61 -3.05 -17.09
N GLY A 168 7.40 -3.57 -16.85
CA GLY A 168 6.94 -4.08 -15.57
C GLY A 168 6.65 -5.58 -15.65
N LEU A 169 6.61 -6.20 -14.49
CA LEU A 169 6.20 -7.58 -14.28
C LEU A 169 5.02 -7.57 -13.33
N LEU A 170 3.91 -8.14 -13.75
CA LEU A 170 2.73 -8.36 -12.93
C LEU A 170 2.75 -9.79 -12.44
N HIS A 171 2.58 -9.98 -11.14
CA HIS A 171 2.53 -11.27 -10.49
C HIS A 171 1.32 -11.38 -9.57
N SER A 172 0.66 -12.53 -9.58
CA SER A 172 -0.32 -12.97 -8.61
C SER A 172 -0.08 -14.45 -8.33
N GLU A 173 0.10 -14.78 -7.05
CA GLU A 173 0.30 -16.15 -6.61
C GLU A 173 -1.01 -16.95 -6.72
N GLU A 174 -2.12 -16.34 -6.32
CA GLU A 174 -3.46 -16.94 -6.36
C GLU A 174 -3.87 -17.36 -7.78
N LEU A 175 -3.58 -16.50 -8.76
CA LEU A 175 -3.91 -16.77 -10.17
C LEU A 175 -2.81 -17.53 -10.93
N GLY A 176 -1.65 -17.77 -10.30
CA GLY A 176 -0.47 -18.31 -11.00
C GLY A 176 0.01 -17.41 -12.13
N LEU A 177 -0.21 -16.10 -12.03
CA LEU A 177 0.08 -15.13 -13.08
C LEU A 177 1.50 -14.58 -12.94
N LEU A 178 2.25 -14.59 -14.05
CA LEU A 178 3.54 -13.92 -14.19
C LEU A 178 3.64 -13.31 -15.58
N GLU A 179 3.27 -12.05 -15.72
CA GLU A 179 3.14 -11.40 -17.02
C GLU A 179 4.00 -10.14 -17.13
N LYS A 180 4.69 -10.00 -18.26
CA LYS A 180 5.43 -8.77 -18.59
C LYS A 180 4.54 -7.80 -19.32
N PHE A 181 4.61 -6.53 -18.93
CA PHE A 181 3.87 -5.46 -19.59
C PHE A 181 4.74 -4.22 -19.82
N ARG A 182 4.26 -3.32 -20.65
CA ARG A 182 4.80 -1.97 -20.81
C ARG A 182 3.83 -0.99 -20.18
N PRO A 183 4.24 -0.26 -19.15
CA PRO A 183 3.51 0.93 -18.75
C PRO A 183 3.82 2.02 -19.79
N TYR A 184 2.95 2.23 -20.73
CA TYR A 184 2.94 3.28 -21.78
C TYR A 184 4.28 3.71 -22.39
#